data_78a19de249a90a474013ceb7234d3a1d
#
_entry.id   78a19de249a90a474013ceb7234d3a1d
#
_cell.length_a   1.000
_cell.length_b   1.000
_cell.length_c   1.000
_cell.angle_alpha   90.00
_cell.angle_beta   90.00
_cell.angle_gamma   90.00
#
_symmetry.space_group_name_H-M   'P 1'
#
loop_
_entity.id
_entity.type
_entity.pdbx_description
1 polymer ?
#
loop_
_entity_poly.entity_id
_entity_poly.type
_entity_poly.pdbx_seq_one_letter_code
_entity_poly.pdbx_strand_id
1 'polypeptide(L)'
;FIGASTSVGAAGVYHGLGKTFPGATTPYGMVQVSPNTITGGDNGSGYSDEHKTIEGFAFTQMSGVGWFGDLGNFLVMPTTGELYKVAGKENNDSIKGYRSAYNKATETAKAGYYPVELTDYHIKVESSATPHCGILHFTYPSSDQSRIQIDLARRVGGTSTSQYIKVVDDYTIQGWMKCTPDGGGWGNGEGKADYTVYYYAQFSKPLSNYGFWSADIPDEWVRKRDEVVSIPYLTRISQAPVIKDKKELEGKHLGFFTEFPTKEGEQVEMKVGISFVDMEGAANNFKPVSYTHLRAHET
;
A
#
# COMPACT_ATOMS: atom_id res chain seq x y z
N PHE A 1 0.05 6.38 -19.88
CA PHE A 1 -0.97 5.42 -19.39
C PHE A 1 -2.36 5.98 -19.72
N ILE A 2 -3.11 5.31 -20.60
CA ILE A 2 -4.45 5.74 -21.00
C ILE A 2 -5.40 5.68 -19.80
N GLY A 3 -6.10 6.78 -19.52
CA GLY A 3 -7.07 6.88 -18.44
C GLY A 3 -6.48 7.03 -17.02
N ALA A 4 -5.18 7.31 -16.89
CA ALA A 4 -4.53 7.53 -15.60
C ALA A 4 -4.30 9.01 -15.26
N SER A 5 -4.62 9.94 -16.18
CA SER A 5 -4.55 11.38 -15.92
C SER A 5 -5.74 11.84 -15.08
N THR A 6 -5.46 12.64 -14.06
CA THR A 6 -6.47 13.29 -13.22
C THR A 6 -6.50 14.81 -13.41
N SER A 7 -5.81 15.33 -14.43
CA SER A 7 -5.82 16.74 -14.79
C SER A 7 -7.18 17.13 -15.37
N VAL A 8 -7.90 18.01 -14.69
CA VAL A 8 -9.16 18.59 -15.18
C VAL A 8 -8.94 19.35 -16.47
N GLY A 9 -7.81 20.05 -16.63
CA GLY A 9 -7.44 20.75 -17.86
C GLY A 9 -7.27 19.83 -19.05
N ALA A 10 -6.67 18.65 -18.87
CA ALA A 10 -6.51 17.65 -19.93
C ALA A 10 -7.83 16.91 -20.24
N ALA A 11 -8.65 16.68 -19.23
CA ALA A 11 -9.92 15.97 -19.38
C ALA A 11 -11.05 16.85 -19.95
N GLY A 12 -10.91 18.19 -19.91
CA GLY A 12 -11.90 19.15 -20.35
C GLY A 12 -13.13 19.28 -19.46
N VAL A 13 -13.45 18.25 -18.71
CA VAL A 13 -14.57 18.19 -17.76
C VAL A 13 -14.19 17.36 -16.55
N TYR A 14 -14.77 17.69 -15.41
CA TYR A 14 -14.48 17.00 -14.15
C TYR A 14 -14.77 15.48 -14.19
N HIS A 15 -15.84 15.07 -14.84
CA HIS A 15 -16.18 13.66 -15.02
C HIS A 15 -15.28 12.90 -16.01
N GLY A 16 -14.45 13.61 -16.76
CA GLY A 16 -13.46 13.03 -17.66
C GLY A 16 -12.15 12.61 -17.01
N LEU A 17 -12.01 12.80 -15.68
CA LEU A 17 -10.81 12.40 -14.96
C LEU A 17 -10.55 10.91 -15.12
N GLY A 18 -9.28 10.55 -15.31
CA GLY A 18 -8.84 9.18 -15.37
C GLY A 18 -9.14 8.42 -14.10
N LYS A 19 -9.49 7.15 -14.24
CA LYS A 19 -9.87 6.26 -13.14
C LYS A 19 -9.22 4.90 -13.29
N THR A 20 -8.06 4.87 -13.93
CA THR A 20 -7.26 3.66 -14.10
C THR A 20 -5.92 3.81 -13.39
N PHE A 21 -5.29 2.69 -13.12
CA PHE A 21 -3.96 2.62 -12.54
C PHE A 21 -3.05 1.76 -13.44
N PRO A 22 -1.72 1.93 -13.40
CA PRO A 22 -0.79 1.20 -14.27
C PRO A 22 -0.39 -0.17 -13.73
N GLY A 23 -0.82 -0.53 -12.53
CA GLY A 23 -0.34 -1.69 -11.78
C GLY A 23 -0.67 -3.04 -12.39
N ALA A 24 -0.08 -4.07 -11.79
CA ALA A 24 -0.25 -5.45 -12.21
C ALA A 24 -1.63 -6.00 -11.81
N THR A 25 -2.35 -6.55 -12.78
CA THR A 25 -3.64 -7.20 -12.57
C THR A 25 -3.86 -8.32 -13.58
N THR A 26 -4.69 -9.28 -13.25
CA THR A 26 -5.19 -10.31 -14.17
C THR A 26 -6.66 -10.04 -14.51
N PRO A 27 -7.16 -10.52 -15.67
CA PRO A 27 -8.57 -10.41 -15.99
C PRO A 27 -9.44 -10.99 -14.87
N TYR A 28 -10.41 -10.20 -14.40
CA TYR A 28 -11.31 -10.57 -13.30
C TYR A 28 -10.64 -10.89 -11.97
N GLY A 29 -9.37 -10.51 -11.80
CA GLY A 29 -8.63 -10.72 -10.55
C GLY A 29 -9.15 -9.79 -9.44
N MET A 30 -9.26 -10.35 -8.24
CA MET A 30 -9.56 -9.60 -7.03
C MET A 30 -8.34 -8.77 -6.57
N VAL A 31 -7.14 -9.30 -6.80
CA VAL A 31 -5.89 -8.62 -6.46
C VAL A 31 -5.42 -7.77 -7.63
N GLN A 32 -5.17 -6.51 -7.33
CA GLN A 32 -4.71 -5.49 -8.27
C GLN A 32 -3.63 -4.68 -7.56
N VAL A 33 -2.36 -4.99 -7.90
CA VAL A 33 -1.19 -4.39 -7.23
C VAL A 33 -0.76 -3.14 -7.97
N SER A 34 -0.87 -1.98 -7.35
CA SER A 34 -0.54 -0.72 -8.01
C SER A 34 0.10 0.29 -7.05
N PRO A 35 0.96 1.19 -7.58
CA PRO A 35 1.40 2.33 -6.81
C PRO A 35 0.25 3.24 -6.43
N ASN A 36 0.30 3.78 -5.22
CA ASN A 36 -0.47 4.92 -4.77
C ASN A 36 0.39 6.17 -4.87
N THR A 37 -0.11 7.18 -5.58
CA THR A 37 0.59 8.46 -5.74
C THR A 37 -0.10 9.60 -5.02
N ILE A 38 -1.30 9.39 -4.49
CA ILE A 38 -2.13 10.43 -3.91
C ILE A 38 -2.20 10.29 -2.40
N THR A 39 -2.31 11.43 -1.75
CA THR A 39 -2.50 11.54 -0.30
C THR A 39 -3.96 11.77 0.09
N GLY A 40 -4.87 11.65 -0.84
CA GLY A 40 -6.30 11.87 -0.66
C GLY A 40 -6.91 12.63 -1.83
N GLY A 41 -8.18 12.89 -1.78
CA GLY A 41 -8.91 13.63 -2.80
C GLY A 41 -9.56 12.74 -3.85
N ASP A 42 -9.81 13.30 -5.01
CA ASP A 42 -10.76 12.78 -5.99
C ASP A 42 -10.20 11.70 -6.93
N ASN A 43 -9.06 11.14 -6.61
CA ASN A 43 -8.48 10.11 -7.45
C ASN A 43 -8.91 8.72 -6.99
N GLY A 44 -10.00 8.23 -7.52
CA GLY A 44 -10.60 6.97 -7.17
C GLY A 44 -9.74 5.73 -7.39
N SER A 45 -8.74 5.80 -8.26
CA SER A 45 -7.82 4.69 -8.52
C SER A 45 -6.59 4.65 -7.61
N GLY A 46 -6.35 5.70 -6.81
CA GLY A 46 -5.14 5.84 -6.00
C GLY A 46 -3.89 6.28 -6.77
N TYR A 47 -3.95 6.41 -8.08
CA TYR A 47 -2.84 6.81 -8.94
C TYR A 47 -3.20 8.01 -9.83
N SER A 48 -2.24 8.89 -10.05
CA SER A 48 -2.32 9.94 -11.06
C SER A 48 -1.01 10.06 -11.83
N ASP A 49 -1.10 10.14 -13.14
CA ASP A 49 0.05 10.32 -14.02
C ASP A 49 0.76 11.67 -13.83
N GLU A 50 0.07 12.68 -13.32
CA GLU A 50 0.65 13.99 -13.02
C GLU A 50 1.44 14.03 -11.72
N HIS A 51 1.26 13.05 -10.82
CA HIS A 51 1.97 13.01 -9.56
C HIS A 51 3.42 12.58 -9.72
N LYS A 52 4.28 13.05 -8.82
CA LYS A 52 5.73 12.88 -8.89
C LYS A 52 6.29 11.96 -7.83
N THR A 53 5.46 11.56 -6.86
CA THR A 53 5.88 10.74 -5.74
C THR A 53 4.95 9.56 -5.54
N ILE A 54 5.51 8.44 -5.10
CA ILE A 54 4.79 7.22 -4.71
C ILE A 54 4.81 7.12 -3.19
N GLU A 55 3.66 6.82 -2.58
CA GLU A 55 3.52 6.58 -1.14
C GLU A 55 3.50 5.10 -0.76
N GLY A 56 3.48 4.21 -1.74
CA GLY A 56 3.52 2.77 -1.56
C GLY A 56 2.75 2.02 -2.63
N PHE A 57 2.68 0.71 -2.47
CA PHE A 57 2.03 -0.22 -3.40
C PHE A 57 0.90 -0.94 -2.66
N ALA A 58 -0.33 -0.76 -3.11
CA ALA A 58 -1.50 -1.39 -2.52
C ALA A 58 -1.95 -2.61 -3.33
N PHE A 59 -2.65 -3.53 -2.68
CA PHE A 59 -3.03 -4.83 -3.26
C PHE A 59 -4.49 -4.92 -3.71
N THR A 60 -5.30 -3.94 -3.35
CA THR A 60 -6.73 -3.92 -3.67
C THR A 60 -7.11 -2.67 -4.45
N GLN A 61 -6.29 -2.25 -5.40
CA GLN A 61 -6.65 -1.13 -6.28
C GLN A 61 -7.86 -1.46 -7.14
N MET A 62 -8.61 -0.45 -7.57
CA MET A 62 -9.78 -0.62 -8.39
C MET A 62 -9.86 0.43 -9.48
N SER A 63 -10.00 0.00 -10.73
CA SER A 63 -10.27 0.88 -11.87
C SER A 63 -11.76 1.19 -12.01
N GLY A 64 -12.08 2.36 -12.56
CA GLY A 64 -13.46 2.74 -12.85
C GLY A 64 -14.28 3.21 -11.65
N VAL A 65 -13.68 3.32 -10.48
CA VAL A 65 -14.34 3.84 -9.29
C VAL A 65 -14.68 5.31 -9.45
N GLY A 66 -15.80 5.71 -8.87
CA GLY A 66 -16.23 7.10 -8.84
C GLY A 66 -15.28 8.02 -8.06
N TRP A 67 -15.73 9.20 -7.78
CA TRP A 67 -14.97 10.31 -7.22
C TRP A 67 -14.25 10.07 -5.91
N PHE A 68 -14.72 9.14 -5.11
CA PHE A 68 -14.33 9.04 -3.72
C PHE A 68 -13.38 7.90 -3.44
N GLY A 69 -12.92 7.16 -4.43
CA GLY A 69 -12.03 6.06 -4.27
C GLY A 69 -12.27 5.19 -3.03
N ASP A 70 -12.15 3.93 -3.20
CA ASP A 70 -12.19 2.98 -2.09
C ASP A 70 -11.17 1.88 -2.35
N LEU A 71 -11.03 0.94 -1.43
CA LEU A 71 -9.99 -0.06 -1.51
C LEU A 71 -8.59 0.58 -1.45
N GLY A 72 -7.59 0.06 -2.16
CA GLY A 72 -6.21 0.51 -2.03
C GLY A 72 -5.61 0.17 -0.67
N ASN A 73 -6.07 -0.96 -0.10
CA ASN A 73 -5.64 -1.46 1.19
C ASN A 73 -4.32 -2.22 1.09
N PHE A 74 -3.73 -2.48 2.26
CA PHE A 74 -2.47 -3.17 2.41
C PHE A 74 -1.35 -2.47 1.66
N LEU A 75 -1.08 -1.22 2.08
CA LEU A 75 -0.09 -0.37 1.45
C LEU A 75 1.32 -0.73 1.92
N VAL A 76 2.14 -1.20 0.99
CA VAL A 76 3.52 -1.63 1.22
C VAL A 76 4.48 -0.60 0.65
N MET A 77 5.51 -0.22 1.43
CA MET A 77 6.58 0.66 0.96
C MET A 77 7.94 0.10 1.35
N PRO A 78 8.83 -0.18 0.38
CA PRO A 78 10.23 -0.47 0.64
C PRO A 78 10.99 0.83 0.90
N THR A 79 11.85 0.85 1.92
CA THR A 79 12.65 2.04 2.28
C THR A 79 14.04 1.65 2.75
N THR A 80 14.93 2.63 2.84
CA THR A 80 16.22 2.54 3.53
C THR A 80 16.39 3.67 4.53
N GLY A 81 17.26 3.50 5.52
CA GLY A 81 17.57 4.55 6.49
C GLY A 81 16.52 4.71 7.59
N GLU A 82 16.17 5.94 7.94
CA GLU A 82 15.27 6.26 9.04
C GLU A 82 13.85 5.72 8.85
N LEU A 83 13.20 5.25 9.92
CA LEU A 83 11.81 4.81 9.91
C LEU A 83 10.86 6.01 10.01
N TYR A 84 10.12 6.26 8.95
CA TYR A 84 8.97 7.16 8.96
C TYR A 84 7.67 6.34 8.97
N LYS A 85 6.71 6.73 9.82
CA LYS A 85 5.43 6.01 10.01
C LYS A 85 4.29 6.59 9.18
N VAL A 86 4.55 7.67 8.45
CA VAL A 86 3.60 8.34 7.56
C VAL A 86 4.24 8.54 6.19
N ALA A 87 3.41 8.58 5.17
CA ALA A 87 3.89 8.90 3.82
C ALA A 87 4.42 10.34 3.70
N GLY A 88 4.03 11.22 4.61
CA GLY A 88 4.29 12.66 4.50
C GLY A 88 3.33 13.32 3.53
N LYS A 89 3.65 14.53 3.16
CA LYS A 89 2.85 15.35 2.26
C LYS A 89 3.69 15.80 1.07
N GLU A 90 3.19 15.58 -0.13
CA GLU A 90 3.87 16.09 -1.33
C GLU A 90 3.99 17.61 -1.27
N ASN A 91 5.16 18.13 -1.58
CA ASN A 91 5.48 19.57 -1.55
C ASN A 91 5.33 20.24 -0.18
N ASN A 92 5.42 19.53 0.91
CA ASN A 92 5.38 20.08 2.26
C ASN A 92 6.32 19.35 3.21
N ASP A 93 7.45 19.94 3.52
CA ASP A 93 8.50 19.39 4.38
C ASP A 93 8.20 19.48 5.89
N SER A 94 7.03 20.00 6.28
CA SER A 94 6.65 20.15 7.70
C SER A 94 6.62 18.80 8.43
N ILE A 95 6.31 17.72 7.71
CA ILE A 95 6.35 16.36 8.23
C ILE A 95 7.07 15.50 7.20
N LYS A 96 8.27 15.04 7.56
CA LYS A 96 8.98 14.03 6.80
C LYS A 96 8.20 12.73 6.78
N GLY A 97 8.18 12.08 5.64
CA GLY A 97 7.51 10.80 5.45
C GLY A 97 8.31 9.85 4.56
N TYR A 98 7.76 8.67 4.40
CA TYR A 98 8.39 7.61 3.60
C TYR A 98 8.07 7.70 2.11
N ARG A 99 7.28 8.66 1.65
CA ARG A 99 7.00 8.91 0.22
C ARG A 99 8.30 9.11 -0.54
N SER A 100 8.40 8.56 -1.74
CA SER A 100 9.57 8.68 -2.60
C SER A 100 9.20 9.29 -3.95
N ALA A 101 10.07 10.15 -4.45
CA ALA A 101 10.11 10.45 -5.87
C ALA A 101 10.37 9.16 -6.66
N TYR A 102 9.95 9.13 -7.92
CA TYR A 102 10.15 7.97 -8.78
C TYR A 102 10.51 8.38 -10.20
N ASN A 103 11.19 7.48 -10.88
CA ASN A 103 11.63 7.69 -12.25
C ASN A 103 10.56 7.22 -13.24
N LYS A 104 9.76 8.15 -13.76
CA LYS A 104 8.71 7.84 -14.75
C LYS A 104 9.21 7.11 -15.99
N ALA A 105 10.47 7.30 -16.39
CA ALA A 105 11.04 6.60 -17.53
C ALA A 105 11.19 5.08 -17.30
N THR A 106 11.18 4.65 -16.03
CA THR A 106 11.23 3.23 -15.65
C THR A 106 9.86 2.60 -15.50
N GLU A 107 8.79 3.42 -15.46
CA GLU A 107 7.42 2.91 -15.45
C GLU A 107 7.08 2.28 -16.80
N THR A 108 6.78 1.00 -16.77
CA THR A 108 6.17 0.32 -17.91
C THR A 108 5.01 -0.52 -17.40
N ALA A 109 3.90 -0.56 -18.12
CA ALA A 109 2.77 -1.40 -17.77
C ALA A 109 2.59 -2.47 -18.84
N LYS A 110 2.62 -3.72 -18.42
CA LYS A 110 2.24 -4.88 -19.23
C LYS A 110 1.13 -5.63 -18.50
N ALA A 111 0.40 -6.46 -19.20
CA ALA A 111 -0.59 -7.33 -18.56
C ALA A 111 0.09 -8.13 -17.43
N GLY A 112 -0.39 -7.97 -16.20
CA GLY A 112 0.12 -8.68 -15.02
C GLY A 112 1.49 -8.26 -14.48
N TYR A 113 2.11 -7.21 -14.99
CA TYR A 113 3.44 -6.78 -14.56
C TYR A 113 3.62 -5.26 -14.61
N TYR A 114 4.22 -4.70 -13.56
CA TYR A 114 4.53 -3.28 -13.45
C TYR A 114 5.87 -3.06 -12.71
N PRO A 115 6.86 -2.43 -13.30
CA PRO A 115 8.11 -2.00 -12.66
C PRO A 115 8.16 -0.49 -12.47
N VAL A 116 8.88 -0.02 -11.45
CA VAL A 116 9.24 1.39 -11.23
C VAL A 116 10.48 1.51 -10.35
N GLU A 117 11.24 2.58 -10.49
CA GLU A 117 12.36 2.94 -9.62
C GLU A 117 11.96 4.07 -8.66
N LEU A 118 12.09 3.81 -7.36
CA LEU A 118 11.98 4.80 -6.28
C LEU A 118 13.32 5.50 -6.10
N THR A 119 13.40 6.76 -6.52
CA THR A 119 14.69 7.46 -6.66
C THR A 119 15.29 7.90 -5.33
N ASP A 120 14.46 8.21 -4.31
CA ASP A 120 14.97 8.66 -3.01
C ASP A 120 15.60 7.51 -2.20
N TYR A 121 15.24 6.28 -2.52
CA TYR A 121 15.74 5.07 -1.87
C TYR A 121 16.65 4.23 -2.78
N HIS A 122 16.74 4.57 -4.07
CA HIS A 122 17.40 3.74 -5.08
C HIS A 122 16.92 2.29 -5.10
N ILE A 123 15.62 2.11 -4.94
CA ILE A 123 14.98 0.79 -4.92
C ILE A 123 14.17 0.61 -6.19
N LYS A 124 14.47 -0.47 -6.94
CA LYS A 124 13.58 -0.92 -8.01
C LYS A 124 12.48 -1.77 -7.42
N VAL A 125 11.23 -1.46 -7.74
CA VAL A 125 10.05 -2.23 -7.37
C VAL A 125 9.45 -2.85 -8.61
N GLU A 126 9.14 -4.13 -8.56
CA GLU A 126 8.45 -4.87 -9.61
C GLU A 126 7.24 -5.56 -8.99
N SER A 127 6.09 -5.44 -9.62
CA SER A 127 4.87 -6.10 -9.13
C SER A 127 4.28 -7.02 -10.18
N SER A 128 3.67 -8.10 -9.70
CA SER A 128 2.87 -9.03 -10.49
C SER A 128 1.65 -9.47 -9.69
N ALA A 129 0.62 -9.95 -10.38
CA ALA A 129 -0.61 -10.41 -9.75
C ALA A 129 -1.16 -11.68 -10.38
N THR A 130 -1.79 -12.49 -9.55
CA THR A 130 -2.73 -13.54 -9.93
C THR A 130 -4.14 -13.12 -9.51
N PRO A 131 -5.21 -13.89 -9.78
CA PRO A 131 -6.55 -13.50 -9.35
C PRO A 131 -6.71 -13.22 -7.85
N HIS A 132 -5.92 -13.86 -7.00
CA HIS A 132 -6.07 -13.79 -5.54
C HIS A 132 -4.79 -13.43 -4.78
N CYS A 133 -3.66 -13.28 -5.47
CA CYS A 133 -2.37 -12.96 -4.88
C CYS A 133 -1.65 -11.87 -5.64
N GLY A 134 -0.87 -11.09 -4.89
CA GLY A 134 0.10 -10.17 -5.46
C GLY A 134 1.52 -10.53 -5.02
N ILE A 135 2.49 -10.16 -5.85
CA ILE A 135 3.91 -10.30 -5.58
C ILE A 135 4.55 -8.92 -5.75
N LEU A 136 5.33 -8.51 -4.76
CA LEU A 136 6.26 -7.39 -4.86
C LEU A 136 7.68 -7.92 -4.77
N HIS A 137 8.49 -7.48 -5.70
CA HIS A 137 9.90 -7.81 -5.77
C HIS A 137 10.70 -6.51 -5.71
N PHE A 138 11.62 -6.43 -4.77
CA PHE A 138 12.41 -5.25 -4.48
C PHE A 138 13.88 -5.53 -4.77
N THR A 139 14.53 -4.68 -5.55
CA THR A 139 15.99 -4.68 -5.70
C THR A 139 16.53 -3.50 -4.89
N TYR A 140 17.26 -3.81 -3.83
CA TYR A 140 17.80 -2.82 -2.88
C TYR A 140 19.22 -2.39 -3.22
N PRO A 141 19.60 -1.16 -2.85
CA PRO A 141 21.01 -0.78 -2.75
C PRO A 141 21.66 -1.43 -1.52
N SER A 142 22.97 -1.25 -1.37
CA SER A 142 23.66 -1.61 -0.12
C SER A 142 23.21 -0.70 1.02
N SER A 143 22.69 -1.29 2.10
CA SER A 143 22.23 -0.55 3.27
C SER A 143 22.20 -1.46 4.51
N ASP A 144 22.58 -0.92 5.66
CA ASP A 144 22.43 -1.61 6.94
C ASP A 144 20.99 -1.53 7.48
N GLN A 145 20.16 -0.65 6.91
CA GLN A 145 18.79 -0.35 7.34
C GLN A 145 17.82 -0.36 6.16
N SER A 146 17.78 -1.47 5.44
CA SER A 146 16.73 -1.72 4.47
C SER A 146 15.47 -2.21 5.17
N ARG A 147 14.30 -1.86 4.63
CA ARG A 147 13.03 -2.10 5.31
C ARG A 147 11.91 -2.36 4.32
N ILE A 148 10.99 -3.21 4.73
CA ILE A 148 9.63 -3.26 4.17
C ILE A 148 8.69 -2.79 5.27
N GLN A 149 7.90 -1.77 4.99
CA GLN A 149 6.88 -1.27 5.90
C GLN A 149 5.49 -1.33 5.29
N ILE A 150 4.48 -1.51 6.12
CA ILE A 150 3.10 -1.71 5.72
C ILE A 150 2.21 -0.77 6.53
N ASP A 151 1.48 0.11 5.85
CA ASP A 151 0.41 0.89 6.45
C ASP A 151 -0.90 0.10 6.33
N LEU A 152 -1.32 -0.49 7.44
CA LEU A 152 -2.56 -1.27 7.51
C LEU A 152 -3.80 -0.38 7.65
N ALA A 153 -3.63 0.88 7.99
CA ALA A 153 -4.73 1.82 8.07
C ALA A 153 -5.11 2.40 6.70
N ARG A 154 -4.31 2.14 5.65
CA ARG A 154 -4.52 2.76 4.34
C ARG A 154 -5.81 2.30 3.66
N ARG A 155 -6.52 3.27 3.12
CA ARG A 155 -7.66 3.19 2.22
C ARG A 155 -7.63 4.40 1.31
N VAL A 156 -7.89 4.29 0.02
CA VAL A 156 -7.67 5.40 -0.93
C VAL A 156 -8.43 6.67 -0.53
N GLY A 157 -9.69 6.62 -0.28
CA GLY A 157 -10.50 7.77 0.12
C GLY A 157 -10.67 7.95 1.64
N GLY A 158 -9.92 7.23 2.45
CA GLY A 158 -10.12 7.26 3.89
C GLY A 158 -9.14 6.40 4.68
N THR A 159 -9.62 5.84 5.77
CA THR A 159 -8.84 5.01 6.70
C THR A 159 -9.64 3.74 7.02
N SER A 160 -9.00 2.58 7.13
CA SER A 160 -9.62 1.44 7.79
C SER A 160 -9.80 1.77 9.28
N THR A 161 -10.91 1.36 9.86
CA THR A 161 -11.33 1.78 11.21
C THR A 161 -10.69 0.97 12.32
N SER A 162 -10.28 -0.26 12.03
CA SER A 162 -9.48 -1.10 12.92
C SER A 162 -8.65 -2.09 12.12
N GLN A 163 -7.54 -2.52 12.70
CA GLN A 163 -6.58 -3.42 12.06
C GLN A 163 -6.06 -4.44 13.05
N TYR A 164 -5.73 -5.60 12.53
CA TYR A 164 -5.06 -6.66 13.26
C TYR A 164 -3.90 -7.23 12.46
N ILE A 165 -2.82 -7.55 13.13
CA ILE A 165 -1.66 -8.24 12.57
C ILE A 165 -1.12 -9.27 13.56
N LYS A 166 -0.67 -10.40 13.02
CA LYS A 166 0.03 -11.46 13.72
C LYS A 166 1.23 -11.94 12.92
N VAL A 167 2.38 -12.03 13.56
CA VAL A 167 3.55 -12.75 13.07
C VAL A 167 3.32 -14.24 13.34
N VAL A 168 3.16 -15.02 12.28
CA VAL A 168 2.80 -16.45 12.35
C VAL A 168 4.05 -17.30 12.57
N ASP A 169 5.10 -17.00 11.82
CA ASP A 169 6.40 -17.63 11.86
C ASP A 169 7.50 -16.63 11.46
N ASP A 170 8.73 -17.11 11.29
CA ASP A 170 9.89 -16.25 10.97
C ASP A 170 9.81 -15.56 9.61
N TYR A 171 8.87 -15.91 8.76
CA TYR A 171 8.73 -15.33 7.41
C TYR A 171 7.32 -14.81 7.10
N THR A 172 6.36 -15.00 8.02
CA THR A 172 4.94 -14.87 7.67
C THR A 172 4.18 -13.99 8.64
N ILE A 173 3.39 -13.08 8.08
CA ILE A 173 2.38 -12.31 8.81
C ILE A 173 0.98 -12.59 8.25
N GLN A 174 -0.03 -12.46 9.08
CA GLN A 174 -1.44 -12.47 8.68
C GLN A 174 -2.24 -11.46 9.49
N GLY A 175 -3.40 -11.11 9.01
CA GLY A 175 -4.29 -10.21 9.73
C GLY A 175 -5.44 -9.70 8.86
N TRP A 176 -6.00 -8.58 9.29
CA TRP A 176 -7.13 -7.95 8.61
C TRP A 176 -7.15 -6.43 8.81
N MET A 177 -7.88 -5.77 7.91
CA MET A 177 -8.21 -4.34 7.96
C MET A 177 -9.71 -4.19 7.78
N LYS A 178 -10.40 -3.67 8.79
CA LYS A 178 -11.84 -3.41 8.73
C LYS A 178 -12.09 -2.00 8.20
N CYS A 179 -12.91 -1.89 7.17
CA CYS A 179 -13.27 -0.64 6.50
C CYS A 179 -14.76 -0.40 6.65
N THR A 180 -15.14 0.54 7.49
CA THR A 180 -16.52 0.96 7.70
C THR A 180 -16.75 2.34 7.09
N PRO A 181 -18.03 2.77 6.92
CA PRO A 181 -18.34 4.13 6.47
C PRO A 181 -17.73 5.23 7.33
N ASP A 182 -17.51 4.98 8.62
CA ASP A 182 -16.91 5.95 9.55
C ASP A 182 -15.47 6.31 9.18
N GLY A 183 -14.76 5.40 8.52
CA GLY A 183 -13.41 5.63 8.03
C GLY A 183 -13.31 6.46 6.75
N GLY A 184 -14.42 6.90 6.17
CA GLY A 184 -14.46 7.58 4.88
C GLY A 184 -14.59 6.62 3.69
N GLY A 185 -14.01 6.97 2.54
CA GLY A 185 -14.11 6.19 1.30
C GLY A 185 -15.35 6.51 0.50
N TRP A 186 -15.80 5.55 -0.31
CA TRP A 186 -16.96 5.72 -1.19
C TRP A 186 -18.21 6.17 -0.42
N GLY A 187 -18.84 7.23 -0.95
CA GLY A 187 -20.15 7.68 -0.51
C GLY A 187 -20.15 8.57 0.73
N ASN A 188 -19.03 9.00 1.29
CA ASN A 188 -18.97 9.91 2.45
C ASN A 188 -19.95 9.54 3.58
N GLY A 189 -20.09 8.25 3.88
CA GLY A 189 -21.07 7.75 4.83
C GLY A 189 -22.43 7.43 4.23
N GLU A 190 -22.75 7.88 3.03
CA GLU A 190 -23.98 7.49 2.33
C GLU A 190 -23.83 6.19 1.56
N GLY A 191 -22.66 5.91 1.03
CA GLY A 191 -22.35 4.71 0.25
C GLY A 191 -22.24 3.43 1.08
N LYS A 192 -22.13 3.51 2.39
CA LYS A 192 -22.16 2.37 3.34
C LYS A 192 -21.18 1.25 2.97
N ALA A 193 -20.03 1.57 2.42
CA ALA A 193 -19.02 0.57 2.16
C ALA A 193 -18.54 -0.02 3.50
N ASP A 194 -18.92 -1.26 3.75
CA ASP A 194 -18.55 -2.02 4.96
C ASP A 194 -17.96 -3.35 4.50
N TYR A 195 -16.66 -3.49 4.63
CA TYR A 195 -15.93 -4.67 4.22
C TYR A 195 -14.68 -4.86 5.07
N THR A 196 -14.18 -6.07 5.08
CA THR A 196 -12.90 -6.39 5.72
C THR A 196 -11.97 -7.02 4.68
N VAL A 197 -10.73 -6.52 4.63
CA VAL A 197 -9.67 -7.12 3.82
C VAL A 197 -8.81 -7.97 4.74
N TYR A 198 -8.73 -9.27 4.44
CA TYR A 198 -7.86 -10.22 5.11
C TYR A 198 -6.63 -10.48 4.26
N TYR A 199 -5.49 -10.65 4.89
CA TYR A 199 -4.22 -10.91 4.22
C TYR A 199 -3.42 -12.02 4.89
N TYR A 200 -2.65 -12.70 4.05
CA TYR A 200 -1.60 -13.64 4.44
C TYR A 200 -0.37 -13.31 3.60
N ALA A 201 0.72 -12.88 4.24
CA ALA A 201 1.88 -12.36 3.54
C ALA A 201 3.16 -13.07 3.97
N GLN A 202 3.98 -13.45 3.00
CA GLN A 202 5.26 -14.11 3.20
C GLN A 202 6.40 -13.28 2.61
N PHE A 203 7.49 -13.19 3.35
CA PHE A 203 8.72 -12.49 2.98
C PHE A 203 9.82 -13.49 2.63
N SER A 204 10.72 -13.11 1.72
CA SER A 204 11.92 -13.90 1.43
C SER A 204 13.05 -13.69 2.46
N LYS A 205 12.96 -12.65 3.28
CA LYS A 205 13.85 -12.36 4.41
C LYS A 205 13.18 -12.73 5.73
N PRO A 206 13.94 -13.26 6.71
CA PRO A 206 13.38 -13.56 8.02
C PRO A 206 12.99 -12.29 8.78
N LEU A 207 11.91 -12.38 9.54
CA LEU A 207 11.37 -11.33 10.41
C LEU A 207 12.16 -11.28 11.72
N SER A 208 13.46 -11.08 11.66
CA SER A 208 14.36 -11.07 12.83
C SER A 208 14.38 -9.74 13.57
N ASN A 209 14.08 -8.64 12.88
CA ASN A 209 13.96 -7.30 13.44
C ASN A 209 12.71 -6.64 12.89
N TYR A 210 11.63 -6.72 13.62
CA TYR A 210 10.35 -6.11 13.24
C TYR A 210 9.73 -5.34 14.40
N GLY A 211 8.73 -4.57 14.08
CA GLY A 211 7.94 -3.82 15.05
C GLY A 211 6.63 -3.31 14.45
N PHE A 212 5.85 -2.72 15.32
CA PHE A 212 4.56 -2.15 15.01
C PHE A 212 4.53 -0.68 15.47
N TRP A 213 3.59 0.07 14.92
CA TRP A 213 3.13 1.31 15.52
C TRP A 213 1.61 1.33 15.52
N SER A 214 1.03 2.03 16.46
CA SER A 214 -0.40 2.30 16.53
C SER A 214 -0.60 3.69 17.08
N ALA A 215 -1.48 4.48 16.52
CA ALA A 215 -1.76 5.83 16.96
C ALA A 215 -3.17 5.94 17.49
N ASP A 216 -3.31 6.54 18.66
CA ASP A 216 -4.59 6.96 19.20
C ASP A 216 -4.95 8.33 18.58
N ILE A 217 -5.90 8.30 17.68
CA ILE A 217 -6.40 9.47 16.95
C ILE A 217 -7.89 9.58 17.26
N PRO A 218 -8.39 10.77 17.64
CA PRO A 218 -9.81 10.98 17.83
C PRO A 218 -10.63 10.54 16.62
N ASP A 219 -11.76 9.87 16.84
CA ASP A 219 -12.58 9.30 15.77
C ASP A 219 -13.07 10.38 14.79
N GLU A 220 -13.27 11.61 15.24
CA GLU A 220 -13.59 12.76 14.40
C GLU A 220 -12.47 13.19 13.48
N TRP A 221 -11.23 12.76 13.74
CA TRP A 221 -10.05 13.00 12.90
C TRP A 221 -9.79 11.87 11.91
N VAL A 222 -10.76 11.01 11.71
CA VAL A 222 -10.60 9.97 10.67
C VAL A 222 -10.15 10.60 9.37
N ARG A 223 -9.31 9.87 8.68
CA ARG A 223 -8.81 10.18 7.36
C ARG A 223 -9.96 10.18 6.38
N LYS A 224 -10.71 11.28 6.33
CA LYS A 224 -11.69 11.55 5.30
C LYS A 224 -11.00 12.15 4.09
N ARG A 225 -11.70 12.17 2.98
CA ARG A 225 -11.24 12.63 1.67
C ARG A 225 -10.34 13.87 1.69
N ASP A 226 -10.73 14.92 2.37
CA ASP A 226 -10.03 16.21 2.39
C ASP A 226 -9.03 16.34 3.56
N GLU A 227 -9.08 15.45 4.55
CA GLU A 227 -8.27 15.48 5.76
C GLU A 227 -7.08 14.51 5.74
N VAL A 228 -6.98 13.71 4.68
CA VAL A 228 -5.93 12.70 4.47
C VAL A 228 -4.52 13.23 4.69
N VAL A 229 -4.37 14.52 4.51
CA VAL A 229 -3.10 15.23 4.59
C VAL A 229 -3.09 16.30 5.67
N SER A 230 -4.01 16.24 6.64
CA SER A 230 -3.97 17.19 7.74
C SER A 230 -2.69 17.03 8.57
N ILE A 231 -2.03 18.13 8.84
CA ILE A 231 -0.78 18.12 9.59
C ILE A 231 -0.97 17.54 11.01
N PRO A 232 -2.02 17.88 11.76
CA PRO A 232 -2.26 17.28 13.08
C PRO A 232 -2.39 15.75 13.02
N TYR A 233 -3.10 15.21 12.03
CA TYR A 233 -3.25 13.77 11.83
C TYR A 233 -1.89 13.07 11.57
N LEU A 234 -1.13 13.59 10.61
CA LEU A 234 0.19 13.07 10.28
C LEU A 234 1.17 13.15 11.44
N THR A 235 1.13 14.28 12.18
CA THR A 235 1.96 14.49 13.38
C THR A 235 1.67 13.42 14.43
N ARG A 236 0.41 13.13 14.69
CA ARG A 236 0.01 12.14 15.69
C ARG A 236 0.54 10.74 15.34
N ILE A 237 0.44 10.32 14.07
CA ILE A 237 0.99 9.03 13.64
C ILE A 237 2.52 9.03 13.66
N SER A 238 3.17 10.11 13.20
CA SER A 238 4.64 10.19 13.19
C SER A 238 5.23 10.06 14.59
N GLN A 239 4.54 10.55 15.61
CA GLN A 239 4.93 10.51 17.02
C GLN A 239 4.53 9.22 17.72
N ALA A 240 3.76 8.32 17.09
CA ALA A 240 3.37 7.06 17.69
C ALA A 240 4.61 6.24 18.09
N PRO A 241 4.62 5.59 19.28
CA PRO A 241 5.75 4.79 19.70
C PRO A 241 5.91 3.55 18.81
N VAL A 242 7.15 3.13 18.64
CA VAL A 242 7.46 1.81 18.07
C VAL A 242 7.25 0.76 19.15
N ILE A 243 6.45 -0.25 18.83
CA ILE A 243 6.12 -1.37 19.70
C ILE A 243 6.91 -2.58 19.22
N LYS A 244 7.84 -3.06 20.05
CA LYS A 244 8.59 -4.29 19.84
C LYS A 244 8.16 -5.36 20.85
N ASP A 245 8.71 -6.54 20.74
CA ASP A 245 8.48 -7.66 21.67
C ASP A 245 7.03 -8.18 21.72
N LYS A 246 6.27 -7.91 20.68
CA LYS A 246 4.94 -8.51 20.47
C LYS A 246 4.93 -9.32 19.18
N LYS A 247 4.13 -10.39 19.17
CA LYS A 247 3.88 -11.20 17.98
C LYS A 247 2.57 -10.83 17.29
N GLU A 248 1.70 -10.13 17.99
CA GLU A 248 0.42 -9.70 17.45
C GLU A 248 -0.03 -8.38 18.06
N LEU A 249 -0.78 -7.63 17.32
CA LEU A 249 -1.35 -6.36 17.75
C LEU A 249 -2.67 -6.11 17.03
N GLU A 250 -3.68 -5.66 17.79
CA GLU A 250 -4.92 -5.08 17.26
C GLU A 250 -4.96 -3.62 17.67
N GLY A 251 -5.41 -2.75 16.79
CA GLY A 251 -5.44 -1.31 17.07
C GLY A 251 -5.99 -0.47 15.94
N LYS A 252 -5.84 0.86 16.10
CA LYS A 252 -6.18 1.86 15.10
C LYS A 252 -4.91 2.49 14.54
N HIS A 253 -4.93 2.91 13.28
CA HIS A 253 -3.78 3.51 12.59
C HIS A 253 -2.52 2.66 12.74
N LEU A 254 -2.72 1.37 12.60
CA LEU A 254 -1.70 0.36 12.81
C LEU A 254 -0.81 0.22 11.58
N GLY A 255 0.48 0.13 11.81
CA GLY A 255 1.44 -0.26 10.80
C GLY A 255 2.44 -1.28 11.32
N PHE A 256 3.14 -1.86 10.39
CA PHE A 256 4.16 -2.89 10.60
C PHE A 256 5.42 -2.55 9.82
N PHE A 257 6.56 -2.96 10.31
CA PHE A 257 7.81 -2.94 9.56
C PHE A 257 8.70 -4.13 9.92
N THR A 258 9.52 -4.54 8.96
CA THR A 258 10.65 -5.44 9.18
C THR A 258 11.91 -4.84 8.57
N GLU A 259 13.02 -4.93 9.30
CA GLU A 259 14.33 -4.38 8.91
C GLU A 259 15.36 -5.48 8.72
N PHE A 260 16.23 -5.29 7.75
CA PHE A 260 17.30 -6.21 7.41
C PHE A 260 18.43 -5.47 6.67
N PRO A 261 19.69 -5.92 6.78
CA PRO A 261 20.74 -5.39 5.92
C PRO A 261 20.60 -5.95 4.50
N THR A 262 21.04 -5.16 3.52
CA THR A 262 21.14 -5.56 2.12
C THR A 262 22.49 -5.22 1.51
N LYS A 263 22.89 -6.01 0.51
CA LYS A 263 24.00 -5.72 -0.39
C LYS A 263 23.47 -5.03 -1.63
N GLU A 264 24.37 -4.42 -2.40
CA GLU A 264 24.02 -3.80 -3.68
C GLU A 264 23.40 -4.82 -4.63
N GLY A 265 22.21 -4.47 -5.16
CA GLY A 265 21.45 -5.33 -6.06
C GLY A 265 20.74 -6.51 -5.38
N GLU A 266 20.70 -6.57 -4.05
CA GLU A 266 20.05 -7.66 -3.35
C GLU A 266 18.55 -7.63 -3.56
N GLN A 267 18.00 -8.80 -3.90
CA GLN A 267 16.58 -8.98 -4.20
C GLN A 267 15.83 -9.52 -2.99
N VAL A 268 14.74 -8.85 -2.65
CA VAL A 268 13.83 -9.24 -1.57
C VAL A 268 12.43 -9.34 -2.14
N GLU A 269 11.71 -10.38 -1.80
CA GLU A 269 10.38 -10.66 -2.33
C GLU A 269 9.34 -10.69 -1.20
N MET A 270 8.15 -10.20 -1.49
CA MET A 270 6.98 -10.29 -0.64
C MET A 270 5.80 -10.78 -1.46
N LYS A 271 5.15 -11.86 -1.02
CA LYS A 271 3.94 -12.42 -1.62
C LYS A 271 2.77 -12.25 -0.67
N VAL A 272 1.61 -11.89 -1.21
CA VAL A 272 0.42 -11.59 -0.39
C VAL A 272 -0.82 -12.23 -0.99
N GLY A 273 -1.44 -13.13 -0.25
CA GLY A 273 -2.79 -13.62 -0.52
C GLY A 273 -3.82 -12.70 0.12
N ILE A 274 -4.87 -12.34 -0.61
CA ILE A 274 -5.96 -11.48 -0.16
C ILE A 274 -7.27 -12.27 -0.13
N SER A 275 -8.13 -11.96 0.85
CA SER A 275 -9.50 -12.44 0.95
C SER A 275 -10.41 -11.34 1.49
N PHE A 276 -11.69 -11.37 1.12
CA PHE A 276 -12.74 -10.55 1.72
C PHE A 276 -13.68 -11.37 2.62
N VAL A 277 -13.32 -12.62 2.91
CA VAL A 277 -14.13 -13.55 3.72
C VAL A 277 -13.53 -13.74 5.10
N ASP A 278 -12.28 -14.25 5.17
CA ASP A 278 -11.57 -14.52 6.42
C ASP A 278 -10.05 -14.70 6.19
N MET A 279 -9.29 -14.87 7.29
CA MET A 279 -7.84 -15.08 7.24
C MET A 279 -7.48 -16.45 6.66
N GLU A 280 -8.31 -17.47 6.86
CA GLU A 280 -8.10 -18.79 6.26
C GLU A 280 -8.22 -18.74 4.74
N GLY A 281 -9.19 -17.98 4.23
CA GLY A 281 -9.34 -17.69 2.81
C GLY A 281 -8.12 -16.98 2.23
N ALA A 282 -7.54 -16.01 2.93
CA ALA A 282 -6.31 -15.36 2.50
C ALA A 282 -5.12 -16.34 2.44
N ALA A 283 -4.96 -17.20 3.44
CA ALA A 283 -3.94 -18.24 3.45
C ALA A 283 -4.15 -19.30 2.35
N ASN A 284 -5.41 -19.69 2.10
CA ASN A 284 -5.74 -20.63 1.02
C ASN A 284 -5.48 -20.02 -0.36
N ASN A 285 -5.79 -18.74 -0.55
CA ASN A 285 -5.49 -18.00 -1.77
C ASN A 285 -3.98 -17.86 -2.02
N PHE A 286 -3.18 -17.77 -0.97
CA PHE A 286 -1.73 -17.71 -1.05
C PHE A 286 -1.08 -19.02 -1.49
N LYS A 287 -1.58 -20.19 -1.08
CA LYS A 287 -0.97 -21.50 -1.31
C LYS A 287 -0.55 -21.78 -2.77
N PRO A 288 -1.37 -21.46 -3.78
CA PRO A 288 -0.99 -21.74 -5.18
C PRO A 288 0.25 -20.98 -5.67
N VAL A 289 0.58 -19.85 -5.03
CA VAL A 289 1.70 -18.99 -5.44
C VAL A 289 2.90 -19.08 -4.51
N SER A 290 2.83 -19.90 -3.47
CA SER A 290 3.92 -20.05 -2.50
C SER A 290 5.26 -20.40 -3.15
N TYR A 291 5.24 -21.19 -4.23
CA TYR A 291 6.40 -21.61 -5.02
C TYR A 291 6.65 -20.77 -6.27
N THR A 292 5.81 -19.78 -6.56
CA THR A 292 5.91 -18.96 -7.78
C THR A 292 6.90 -17.83 -7.58
N HIS A 293 7.74 -17.58 -8.57
CA HIS A 293 8.62 -16.40 -8.64
C HIS A 293 8.12 -15.43 -9.72
N LEU A 294 8.48 -14.16 -9.61
CA LEU A 294 8.02 -13.09 -10.51
C LEU A 294 8.20 -13.43 -12.01
N ARG A 295 9.26 -14.16 -12.36
CA ARG A 295 9.58 -14.55 -13.74
C ARG A 295 8.73 -15.73 -14.29
N ALA A 296 7.96 -16.41 -13.47
CA ALA A 296 7.15 -17.55 -13.89
C ALA A 296 5.89 -17.14 -14.69
N HIS A 297 5.59 -15.86 -14.79
CA HIS A 297 4.42 -15.33 -15.49
C HIS A 297 4.75 -14.74 -16.89
N GLU A 298 5.99 -14.91 -17.38
CA GLU A 298 6.38 -14.43 -18.71
C GLU A 298 6.05 -15.40 -19.86
N THR A 299 5.32 -16.47 -19.60
CA THR A 299 4.90 -17.45 -20.63
C THR A 299 3.41 -17.38 -20.91
#